data_75c363b99ca514d357aff02e4d80e59e
#
_entry.id   75c363b99ca514d357aff02e4d80e59e
#
_cell.length_a   1.000
_cell.length_b   1.000
_cell.length_c   1.000
_cell.angle_alpha   90.00
_cell.angle_beta   90.00
_cell.angle_gamma   90.00
#
_symmetry.space_group_name_H-M   'P 1'
#
loop_
_entity.id
_entity.type
_entity.pdbx_description
1 polymer ?
#
loop_
_entity_poly.entity_id
_entity_poly.type
_entity_poly.pdbx_seq_one_letter_code
_entity_poly.pdbx_strand_id
1 'polypeptide(L)'
;MQTRPATLLVIFGATGDLAQRMLVPSLLGLERDGLLPDVLTILGAARTELTQEGFRDLAREQLVGHLGDDAEDCSDALDRLLARLDYKSVDLSSDASLDDFTAQVEQRRGGGDILFHLSTAPSWYSAICSGLARAGLNGENARVMMEKPIGHDLASSMDINDCIGKSFAEQQVYRVDHYLGKDGVQNLLALRFSNTFFEPLWNSQHIEQVQITVAETVGLEDRAGYYDEYGAMRDMIQNHVLQLLCLTAMEPPARFDPTAVRNEKLKVLNSLRPIAGKDTESLSVGGQYDAGAIDGKAVPGYLDELGGKSDTETFVALRAHIDNWRWSGVPFYLRTGKRLPKRLTEIYIRFRPVPHSIFHRDRASIKPNALIIRLQPEEHISLCLMNKQPGLDRDGVHLSPVTLDLDRQSAFEDLRRRLAYERLYLDAIEGNGTLFVRRDEVEAAWQWVDAIFEGWKTNGITPRKYPAGTWGPSSAVVLTERHGHSWRE
;
A
#
# COMPACT_ATOMS: atom_id res chain seq x y z
N MET A 1 4.82 25.52 11.58
CA MET A 1 3.92 26.41 10.82
C MET A 1 2.55 25.75 10.76
N GLN A 2 1.47 26.49 10.97
CA GLN A 2 0.13 25.97 10.66
C GLN A 2 0.01 25.92 9.13
N THR A 3 -0.08 24.71 8.58
CA THR A 3 -0.37 24.51 7.15
C THR A 3 -1.79 24.99 6.86
N ARG A 4 -1.98 25.72 5.76
CA ARG A 4 -3.30 26.12 5.28
C ARG A 4 -3.80 25.06 4.30
N PRO A 5 -5.12 24.82 4.20
CA PRO A 5 -5.66 23.97 3.16
C PRO A 5 -5.30 24.48 1.76
N ALA A 6 -5.08 23.59 0.81
CA ALA A 6 -4.86 23.97 -0.58
C ALA A 6 -6.12 24.60 -1.16
N THR A 7 -5.93 25.65 -1.96
CA THR A 7 -7.01 26.33 -2.71
C THR A 7 -7.06 25.92 -4.16
N LEU A 8 -5.96 25.31 -4.67
CA LEU A 8 -5.87 24.78 -6.02
C LEU A 8 -5.22 23.38 -5.96
N LEU A 9 -5.89 22.40 -6.56
CA LEU A 9 -5.35 21.07 -6.86
C LEU A 9 -5.08 20.96 -8.35
N VAL A 10 -3.84 20.67 -8.73
CA VAL A 10 -3.46 20.41 -10.13
C VAL A 10 -3.15 18.93 -10.29
N ILE A 11 -3.85 18.23 -11.18
CA ILE A 11 -3.65 16.82 -11.47
C ILE A 11 -3.00 16.66 -12.83
N PHE A 12 -1.70 16.35 -12.86
CA PHE A 12 -1.01 15.96 -14.10
C PHE A 12 -1.38 14.52 -14.45
N GLY A 13 -1.72 14.27 -15.71
CA GLY A 13 -2.24 12.97 -16.15
C GLY A 13 -3.74 12.79 -15.88
N ALA A 14 -4.50 13.89 -15.83
CA ALA A 14 -5.90 13.90 -15.44
C ALA A 14 -6.84 13.06 -16.33
N THR A 15 -6.46 12.75 -17.57
CA THR A 15 -7.23 11.87 -18.48
C THR A 15 -6.81 10.40 -18.39
N GLY A 16 -5.83 10.08 -17.55
CA GLY A 16 -5.31 8.73 -17.38
C GLY A 16 -6.20 7.82 -16.52
N ASP A 17 -5.96 6.52 -16.61
CA ASP A 17 -6.76 5.48 -15.92
C ASP A 17 -6.82 5.69 -14.41
N LEU A 18 -5.68 5.94 -13.75
CA LEU A 18 -5.64 6.19 -12.31
C LEU A 18 -6.48 7.40 -11.93
N ALA A 19 -6.36 8.51 -12.68
CA ALA A 19 -7.10 9.73 -12.39
C ALA A 19 -8.61 9.49 -12.50
N GLN A 20 -9.05 8.84 -13.55
CA GLN A 20 -10.47 8.65 -13.84
C GLN A 20 -11.11 7.57 -12.95
N ARG A 21 -10.40 6.48 -12.64
CA ARG A 21 -10.96 5.36 -11.86
C ARG A 21 -10.80 5.50 -10.35
N MET A 22 -9.82 6.29 -9.88
CA MET A 22 -9.51 6.36 -8.45
C MET A 22 -9.51 7.79 -7.92
N LEU A 23 -8.84 8.73 -8.60
CA LEU A 23 -8.63 10.07 -8.05
C LEU A 23 -9.90 10.91 -8.09
N VAL A 24 -10.55 11.00 -9.24
CA VAL A 24 -11.80 11.76 -9.41
C VAL A 24 -12.94 11.18 -8.57
N PRO A 25 -13.15 9.84 -8.51
CA PRO A 25 -14.11 9.24 -7.58
C PRO A 25 -13.82 9.54 -6.10
N SER A 26 -12.55 9.58 -5.70
CA SER A 26 -12.18 9.94 -4.33
C SER A 26 -12.50 11.39 -3.99
N LEU A 27 -12.30 12.30 -4.95
CA LEU A 27 -12.70 13.71 -4.80
C LEU A 27 -14.22 13.86 -4.70
N LEU A 28 -14.99 13.03 -5.44
CA LEU A 28 -16.45 13.00 -5.30
C LEU A 28 -16.88 12.53 -3.90
N GLY A 29 -16.22 11.51 -3.37
CA GLY A 29 -16.47 11.05 -1.99
C GLY A 29 -16.25 12.15 -0.96
N LEU A 30 -15.18 12.93 -1.10
CA LEU A 30 -14.89 14.07 -0.22
C LEU A 30 -15.89 15.22 -0.40
N GLU A 31 -16.31 15.52 -1.65
CA GLU A 31 -17.32 16.54 -1.94
C GLU A 31 -18.68 16.15 -1.37
N ARG A 32 -19.09 14.88 -1.52
CA ARG A 32 -20.34 14.35 -0.96
C ARG A 32 -20.42 14.57 0.55
N ASP A 33 -19.31 14.36 1.24
CA ASP A 33 -19.25 14.46 2.71
C ASP A 33 -18.91 15.88 3.20
N GLY A 34 -18.82 16.88 2.29
CA GLY A 34 -18.51 18.28 2.65
C GLY A 34 -17.11 18.48 3.22
N LEU A 35 -16.15 17.63 2.84
CA LEU A 35 -14.77 17.64 3.36
C LEU A 35 -13.79 18.40 2.46
N LEU A 36 -14.17 18.74 1.22
CA LEU A 36 -13.35 19.60 0.39
C LEU A 36 -13.51 21.07 0.83
N PRO A 37 -12.42 21.85 0.89
CA PRO A 37 -12.52 23.28 1.15
C PRO A 37 -13.42 23.99 0.11
N ASP A 38 -14.28 24.92 0.55
CA ASP A 38 -15.22 25.61 -0.34
C ASP A 38 -14.53 26.33 -1.50
N VAL A 39 -13.33 26.86 -1.23
CA VAL A 39 -12.53 27.62 -2.22
C VAL A 39 -11.69 26.74 -3.13
N LEU A 40 -11.65 25.42 -2.91
CA LEU A 40 -10.82 24.52 -3.71
C LEU A 40 -11.31 24.43 -5.15
N THR A 41 -10.42 24.71 -6.09
CA THR A 41 -10.58 24.42 -7.52
C THR A 41 -9.65 23.29 -7.95
N ILE A 42 -10.01 22.57 -9.00
CA ILE A 42 -9.29 21.40 -9.48
C ILE A 42 -8.96 21.59 -10.95
N LEU A 43 -7.67 21.65 -11.30
CA LEU A 43 -7.20 21.80 -12.67
C LEU A 43 -6.62 20.48 -13.17
N GLY A 44 -7.32 19.83 -14.10
CA GLY A 44 -6.79 18.69 -14.83
C GLY A 44 -5.79 19.13 -15.89
N ALA A 45 -4.68 18.41 -16.01
CA ALA A 45 -3.61 18.64 -16.98
C ALA A 45 -3.22 17.32 -17.66
N ALA A 46 -3.28 17.26 -18.99
CA ALA A 46 -2.82 16.11 -19.78
C ALA A 46 -2.53 16.53 -21.22
N ARG A 47 -1.97 15.60 -22.03
CA ARG A 47 -1.67 15.86 -23.44
C ARG A 47 -2.92 15.92 -24.34
N THR A 48 -3.99 15.26 -23.91
CA THR A 48 -5.24 15.20 -24.69
C THR A 48 -5.81 16.61 -24.84
N GLU A 49 -6.10 17.01 -26.07
CA GLU A 49 -6.78 18.29 -26.31
C GLU A 49 -8.27 18.15 -26.03
N LEU A 50 -8.72 18.72 -24.94
CA LEU A 50 -10.12 18.80 -24.53
C LEU A 50 -10.46 20.24 -24.13
N THR A 51 -11.72 20.59 -24.34
CA THR A 51 -12.30 21.77 -23.70
C THR A 51 -12.58 21.48 -22.23
N GLN A 52 -12.81 22.51 -21.44
CA GLN A 52 -13.24 22.34 -20.05
C GLN A 52 -14.52 21.50 -19.93
N GLU A 53 -15.49 21.75 -20.83
CA GLU A 53 -16.74 20.99 -20.87
C GLU A 53 -16.50 19.52 -21.24
N GLY A 54 -15.68 19.26 -22.27
CA GLY A 54 -15.33 17.89 -22.66
C GLY A 54 -14.60 17.11 -21.55
N PHE A 55 -13.79 17.78 -20.72
CA PHE A 55 -13.19 17.14 -19.55
C PHE A 55 -14.23 16.85 -18.45
N ARG A 56 -15.16 17.77 -18.22
CA ARG A 56 -16.28 17.55 -17.28
C ARG A 56 -17.19 16.41 -17.71
N ASP A 57 -17.46 16.29 -19.02
CA ASP A 57 -18.24 15.18 -19.58
C ASP A 57 -17.53 13.84 -19.39
N LEU A 58 -16.22 13.79 -19.66
CA LEU A 58 -15.40 12.61 -19.39
C LEU A 58 -15.46 12.21 -17.92
N ALA A 59 -15.29 13.16 -17.01
CA ALA A 59 -15.37 12.91 -15.59
C ALA A 59 -16.77 12.46 -15.15
N ARG A 60 -17.82 13.07 -15.68
CA ARG A 60 -19.23 12.70 -15.41
C ARG A 60 -19.50 11.26 -15.82
N GLU A 61 -19.11 10.85 -17.02
CA GLU A 61 -19.31 9.48 -17.51
C GLU A 61 -18.65 8.45 -16.59
N GLN A 62 -17.41 8.68 -16.20
CA GLN A 62 -16.68 7.78 -15.30
C GLN A 62 -17.28 7.75 -13.88
N LEU A 63 -17.70 8.90 -13.37
CA LEU A 63 -18.31 8.99 -12.04
C LEU A 63 -19.68 8.32 -11.97
N VAL A 64 -20.52 8.49 -12.97
CA VAL A 64 -21.82 7.81 -13.06
C VAL A 64 -21.61 6.28 -13.14
N GLY A 65 -20.64 5.83 -13.96
CA GLY A 65 -20.28 4.41 -14.02
C GLY A 65 -19.75 3.86 -12.69
N HIS A 66 -19.02 4.68 -11.92
CA HIS A 66 -18.51 4.30 -10.59
C HIS A 66 -19.63 4.23 -9.52
N LEU A 67 -20.56 5.15 -9.56
CA LEU A 67 -21.67 5.24 -8.59
C LEU A 67 -22.73 4.13 -8.82
N GLY A 68 -22.94 3.70 -10.07
CA GLY A 68 -23.98 2.73 -10.38
C GLY A 68 -25.37 3.18 -9.89
N ASP A 69 -26.00 2.38 -9.05
CA ASP A 69 -27.34 2.65 -8.50
C ASP A 69 -27.39 3.87 -7.55
N ASP A 70 -26.25 4.26 -6.96
CA ASP A 70 -26.16 5.42 -6.06
C ASP A 70 -26.08 6.77 -6.80
N ALA A 71 -26.13 6.79 -8.14
CA ALA A 71 -25.90 8.00 -8.94
C ALA A 71 -26.98 9.10 -8.71
N GLU A 72 -28.23 8.71 -8.49
CA GLU A 72 -29.33 9.65 -8.22
C GLU A 72 -29.14 10.35 -6.86
N ASP A 73 -28.79 9.60 -5.83
CA ASP A 73 -28.56 10.12 -4.46
C ASP A 73 -27.33 11.01 -4.37
N CYS A 74 -26.40 10.89 -5.33
CA CYS A 74 -25.16 11.66 -5.37
C CYS A 74 -25.19 12.82 -6.38
N SER A 75 -26.33 13.09 -7.06
CA SER A 75 -26.40 14.06 -8.17
C SER A 75 -25.93 15.46 -7.77
N ASP A 76 -26.34 15.97 -6.62
CA ASP A 76 -25.92 17.30 -6.12
C ASP A 76 -24.43 17.39 -5.85
N ALA A 77 -23.84 16.36 -5.26
CA ALA A 77 -22.39 16.29 -5.01
C ALA A 77 -21.61 16.18 -6.33
N LEU A 78 -22.13 15.40 -7.28
CA LEU A 78 -21.56 15.27 -8.61
C LEU A 78 -21.52 16.64 -9.32
N ASP A 79 -22.62 17.38 -9.34
CA ASP A 79 -22.68 18.68 -10.00
C ASP A 79 -21.77 19.72 -9.31
N ARG A 80 -21.68 19.72 -7.98
CA ARG A 80 -20.73 20.56 -7.24
C ARG A 80 -19.28 20.22 -7.59
N LEU A 81 -18.92 18.93 -7.62
CA LEU A 81 -17.57 18.54 -7.99
C LEU A 81 -17.24 18.93 -9.44
N LEU A 82 -18.15 18.68 -10.39
CA LEU A 82 -17.95 19.03 -11.79
C LEU A 82 -17.78 20.56 -11.98
N ALA A 83 -18.49 21.36 -11.19
CA ALA A 83 -18.30 22.81 -11.19
C ALA A 83 -16.89 23.25 -10.76
N ARG A 84 -16.22 22.48 -9.88
CA ARG A 84 -14.84 22.73 -9.45
C ARG A 84 -13.78 22.32 -10.48
N LEU A 85 -14.15 21.43 -11.43
CA LEU A 85 -13.23 20.90 -12.42
C LEU A 85 -12.97 21.91 -13.53
N ASP A 86 -11.72 22.08 -13.85
CA ASP A 86 -11.22 22.80 -15.01
C ASP A 86 -10.16 21.96 -15.72
N TYR A 87 -9.79 22.33 -16.95
CA TYR A 87 -8.86 21.56 -17.73
C TYR A 87 -7.98 22.44 -18.63
N LYS A 88 -6.72 22.03 -18.76
CA LYS A 88 -5.80 22.61 -19.73
C LYS A 88 -4.92 21.51 -20.33
N SER A 89 -4.88 21.45 -21.64
CA SER A 89 -3.89 20.58 -22.31
C SER A 89 -2.47 21.11 -22.09
N VAL A 90 -1.52 20.19 -21.86
CA VAL A 90 -0.11 20.49 -21.67
C VAL A 90 0.76 19.40 -22.29
N ASP A 91 1.73 19.80 -23.09
CA ASP A 91 2.79 18.93 -23.57
C ASP A 91 4.02 19.08 -22.68
N LEU A 92 4.27 18.05 -21.85
CA LEU A 92 5.38 18.02 -20.91
C LEU A 92 6.75 17.89 -21.58
N SER A 93 6.81 17.59 -22.90
CA SER A 93 8.05 17.56 -23.69
C SER A 93 8.45 18.94 -24.19
N SER A 94 7.55 19.94 -24.10
CA SER A 94 7.74 21.31 -24.56
C SER A 94 7.85 22.28 -23.38
N ASP A 95 9.02 22.88 -23.18
CA ASP A 95 9.21 23.90 -22.15
C ASP A 95 8.25 25.10 -22.36
N ALA A 96 8.00 25.52 -23.58
CA ALA A 96 7.07 26.60 -23.88
C ALA A 96 5.62 26.28 -23.51
N SER A 97 5.17 25.02 -23.74
CA SER A 97 3.86 24.56 -23.32
C SER A 97 3.74 24.51 -21.78
N LEU A 98 4.79 24.07 -21.12
CA LEU A 98 4.83 23.99 -19.65
C LEU A 98 4.89 25.40 -19.03
N ASP A 99 5.61 26.35 -19.64
CA ASP A 99 5.69 27.74 -19.18
C ASP A 99 4.33 28.46 -19.35
N ASP A 100 3.60 28.26 -20.46
CA ASP A 100 2.23 28.75 -20.63
C ASP A 100 1.27 28.16 -19.61
N PHE A 101 1.38 26.84 -19.37
CA PHE A 101 0.57 26.15 -18.36
C PHE A 101 0.83 26.71 -16.95
N THR A 102 2.09 26.85 -16.53
CA THR A 102 2.45 27.32 -15.19
C THR A 102 2.05 28.78 -14.96
N ALA A 103 2.07 29.65 -16.00
CA ALA A 103 1.56 31.01 -15.92
C ALA A 103 0.05 31.04 -15.60
N GLN A 104 -0.72 30.14 -16.21
CA GLN A 104 -2.16 30.00 -15.92
C GLN A 104 -2.42 29.43 -14.53
N VAL A 105 -1.59 28.49 -14.06
CA VAL A 105 -1.65 27.96 -12.68
C VAL A 105 -1.43 29.07 -11.68
N GLU A 106 -0.42 29.93 -11.86
CA GLU A 106 -0.15 31.05 -10.95
C GLU A 106 -1.31 32.06 -10.91
N GLN A 107 -1.89 32.37 -12.07
CA GLN A 107 -3.06 33.24 -12.14
C GLN A 107 -4.26 32.67 -11.35
N ARG A 108 -4.52 31.34 -11.49
CA ARG A 108 -5.64 30.66 -10.82
C ARG A 108 -5.43 30.52 -9.32
N ARG A 109 -4.18 30.31 -8.89
CA ARG A 109 -3.83 30.16 -7.47
C ARG A 109 -4.21 31.36 -6.64
N GLY A 110 -4.09 32.55 -7.17
CA GLY A 110 -4.45 33.82 -6.48
C GLY A 110 -3.71 34.02 -5.15
N GLY A 111 -2.47 33.48 -5.02
CA GLY A 111 -1.68 33.53 -3.80
C GLY A 111 -2.02 32.49 -2.73
N GLY A 112 -2.98 31.58 -2.97
CA GLY A 112 -3.31 30.48 -2.08
C GLY A 112 -2.31 29.34 -2.08
N ASP A 113 -2.52 28.36 -1.20
CA ASP A 113 -1.73 27.12 -1.17
C ASP A 113 -2.13 26.20 -2.34
N ILE A 114 -1.15 25.48 -2.91
CA ILE A 114 -1.35 24.64 -4.07
C ILE A 114 -0.84 23.22 -3.83
N LEU A 115 -1.62 22.25 -4.31
CA LEU A 115 -1.25 20.83 -4.34
C LEU A 115 -1.11 20.37 -5.79
N PHE A 116 0.08 19.92 -6.17
CA PHE A 116 0.34 19.27 -7.44
C PHE A 116 0.30 17.77 -7.27
N HIS A 117 -0.53 17.06 -8.04
CA HIS A 117 -0.54 15.60 -8.07
C HIS A 117 0.05 15.10 -9.38
N LEU A 118 1.20 14.41 -9.30
CA LEU A 118 1.91 13.85 -10.45
C LEU A 118 1.39 12.43 -10.73
N SER A 119 0.21 12.32 -11.36
CA SER A 119 -0.38 11.06 -11.81
C SER A 119 0.09 10.71 -13.23
N THR A 120 1.42 10.79 -13.46
CA THR A 120 2.10 10.54 -14.73
C THR A 120 3.23 9.54 -14.53
N ALA A 121 3.83 9.06 -15.63
CA ALA A 121 5.04 8.25 -15.54
C ALA A 121 6.18 9.02 -14.82
N PRO A 122 7.01 8.35 -14.00
CA PRO A 122 8.11 8.99 -13.26
C PRO A 122 9.12 9.73 -14.14
N SER A 123 9.25 9.33 -15.41
CA SER A 123 10.09 10.01 -16.40
C SER A 123 9.75 11.49 -16.62
N TRP A 124 8.51 11.91 -16.30
CA TRP A 124 8.06 13.29 -16.40
C TRP A 124 8.27 14.13 -15.14
N TYR A 125 8.61 13.51 -14.01
CA TYR A 125 8.73 14.24 -12.75
C TYR A 125 9.77 15.35 -12.80
N SER A 126 10.91 15.08 -13.48
CA SER A 126 11.97 16.08 -13.65
C SER A 126 11.49 17.31 -14.44
N ALA A 127 10.83 17.10 -15.56
CA ALA A 127 10.33 18.19 -16.40
C ALA A 127 9.29 19.03 -15.67
N ILE A 128 8.32 18.37 -15.02
CA ILE A 128 7.27 19.04 -14.23
C ILE A 128 7.87 19.85 -13.10
N CYS A 129 8.68 19.23 -12.22
CA CYS A 129 9.25 19.92 -11.06
C CYS A 129 10.16 21.09 -11.45
N SER A 130 10.96 20.93 -12.52
CA SER A 130 11.81 22.01 -13.04
C SER A 130 10.99 23.16 -13.62
N GLY A 131 9.91 22.85 -14.35
CA GLY A 131 8.98 23.86 -14.88
C GLY A 131 8.27 24.63 -13.78
N LEU A 132 7.77 23.93 -12.75
CA LEU A 132 7.16 24.55 -11.57
C LEU A 132 8.14 25.47 -10.83
N ALA A 133 9.40 25.03 -10.68
CA ALA A 133 10.44 25.83 -10.04
C ALA A 133 10.81 27.07 -10.86
N ARG A 134 10.92 26.96 -12.20
CA ARG A 134 11.15 28.13 -13.08
C ARG A 134 10.05 29.18 -12.95
N ALA A 135 8.81 28.73 -12.77
CA ALA A 135 7.66 29.62 -12.59
C ALA A 135 7.49 30.14 -11.14
N GLY A 136 8.36 29.75 -10.19
CA GLY A 136 8.24 30.13 -8.78
C GLY A 136 7.08 29.44 -8.04
N LEU A 137 6.57 28.33 -8.58
CA LEU A 137 5.45 27.55 -8.03
C LEU A 137 5.91 26.47 -7.03
N ASN A 138 7.12 26.59 -6.51
CA ASN A 138 7.72 25.65 -5.54
C ASN A 138 7.95 26.29 -4.16
N GLY A 139 7.33 27.44 -3.87
CA GLY A 139 7.42 28.10 -2.58
C GLY A 139 6.84 27.26 -1.42
N GLU A 140 6.96 27.73 -0.18
CA GLU A 140 6.53 27.02 1.04
C GLU A 140 5.02 26.66 1.03
N ASN A 141 4.22 27.34 0.23
CA ASN A 141 2.80 27.11 0.03
C ASN A 141 2.46 26.10 -1.11
N ALA A 142 3.47 25.48 -1.69
CA ALA A 142 3.30 24.45 -2.70
C ALA A 142 3.61 23.07 -2.14
N ARG A 143 2.81 22.07 -2.52
CA ARG A 143 3.00 20.65 -2.17
C ARG A 143 2.98 19.83 -3.44
N VAL A 144 3.78 18.77 -3.48
CA VAL A 144 3.81 17.84 -4.62
C VAL A 144 3.52 16.42 -4.13
N MET A 145 2.47 15.82 -4.69
CA MET A 145 2.05 14.44 -4.44
C MET A 145 2.49 13.57 -5.63
N MET A 146 3.11 12.45 -5.34
CA MET A 146 3.75 11.59 -6.34
C MET A 146 3.27 10.16 -6.22
N GLU A 147 3.00 9.54 -7.36
CA GLU A 147 2.60 8.14 -7.47
C GLU A 147 3.81 7.19 -7.54
N LYS A 148 3.57 5.94 -7.13
CA LYS A 148 4.52 4.86 -7.41
C LYS A 148 4.55 4.54 -8.92
N PRO A 149 5.69 4.01 -9.42
CA PRO A 149 6.90 3.63 -8.70
C PRO A 149 7.87 4.80 -8.49
N ILE A 150 8.54 4.81 -7.33
CA ILE A 150 9.65 5.74 -7.07
C ILE A 150 10.96 4.99 -7.34
N GLY A 151 11.32 4.93 -8.62
CA GLY A 151 12.44 4.13 -9.10
C GLY A 151 12.11 2.64 -9.30
N HIS A 152 13.09 1.89 -9.78
CA HIS A 152 13.06 0.44 -9.95
C HIS A 152 14.21 -0.26 -9.21
N ASP A 153 15.12 0.53 -8.62
CA ASP A 153 16.21 0.17 -7.73
C ASP A 153 16.60 1.39 -6.87
N LEU A 154 17.57 1.21 -5.97
CA LEU A 154 18.05 2.29 -5.11
C LEU A 154 18.61 3.47 -5.93
N ALA A 155 19.41 3.21 -6.95
CA ALA A 155 20.06 4.25 -7.74
C ALA A 155 19.03 5.14 -8.45
N SER A 156 18.10 4.56 -9.18
CA SER A 156 17.03 5.29 -9.88
C SER A 156 16.07 6.00 -8.92
N SER A 157 15.83 5.42 -7.75
CA SER A 157 15.06 6.07 -6.68
C SER A 157 15.77 7.31 -6.14
N MET A 158 17.07 7.24 -5.90
CA MET A 158 17.88 8.39 -5.51
C MET A 158 17.88 9.48 -6.58
N ASP A 159 18.03 9.13 -7.85
CA ASP A 159 17.98 10.08 -8.97
C ASP A 159 16.67 10.84 -9.03
N ILE A 160 15.53 10.14 -8.89
CA ILE A 160 14.20 10.76 -8.83
C ILE A 160 14.09 11.68 -7.60
N ASN A 161 14.49 11.20 -6.43
CA ASN A 161 14.44 11.97 -5.19
C ASN A 161 15.33 13.20 -5.24
N ASP A 162 16.55 13.10 -5.79
CA ASP A 162 17.47 14.22 -5.97
C ASP A 162 16.93 15.26 -6.94
N CYS A 163 16.31 14.79 -8.03
CA CYS A 163 15.68 15.68 -9.00
C CYS A 163 14.57 16.52 -8.36
N ILE A 164 13.69 15.90 -7.59
CA ILE A 164 12.60 16.58 -6.91
C ILE A 164 13.12 17.46 -5.78
N GLY A 165 14.11 16.98 -5.04
CA GLY A 165 14.77 17.73 -3.95
C GLY A 165 15.47 19.02 -4.39
N LYS A 166 15.79 19.19 -5.68
CA LYS A 166 16.26 20.46 -6.25
C LYS A 166 15.16 21.54 -6.29
N SER A 167 13.92 21.13 -6.36
CA SER A 167 12.77 22.04 -6.53
C SER A 167 11.89 22.15 -5.28
N PHE A 168 11.75 21.09 -4.50
CA PHE A 168 10.85 21.02 -3.34
C PHE A 168 11.59 20.47 -2.12
N ALA A 169 11.37 21.09 -0.96
CA ALA A 169 11.83 20.54 0.32
C ALA A 169 11.06 19.26 0.68
N GLU A 170 11.67 18.37 1.46
CA GLU A 170 11.05 17.07 1.80
C GLU A 170 9.67 17.20 2.45
N GLN A 171 9.43 18.25 3.23
CA GLN A 171 8.13 18.52 3.87
C GLN A 171 7.02 18.86 2.88
N GLN A 172 7.39 19.25 1.65
CA GLN A 172 6.46 19.56 0.57
C GLN A 172 6.16 18.34 -0.30
N VAL A 173 6.88 17.20 -0.11
CA VAL A 173 6.80 16.01 -0.95
C VAL A 173 5.97 14.92 -0.29
N TYR A 174 4.90 14.49 -0.96
CA TYR A 174 3.92 13.51 -0.51
C TYR A 174 3.99 12.27 -1.41
N ARG A 175 4.88 11.30 -1.09
CA ARG A 175 4.99 10.04 -1.85
C ARG A 175 3.88 9.09 -1.44
N VAL A 176 3.06 8.73 -2.40
CA VAL A 176 1.86 7.91 -2.18
C VAL A 176 2.21 6.44 -2.03
N ASP A 177 1.78 5.86 -0.92
CA ASP A 177 1.47 4.45 -0.81
C ASP A 177 -0.01 4.33 -0.44
N HIS A 178 -0.84 3.92 -1.40
CA HIS A 178 -2.29 3.91 -1.20
C HIS A 178 -2.76 2.93 -0.11
N TYR A 179 -1.92 1.96 0.31
CA TYR A 179 -2.23 1.12 1.47
C TYR A 179 -2.32 1.91 2.76
N LEU A 180 -1.50 2.95 2.93
CA LEU A 180 -1.54 3.82 4.11
C LEU A 180 -2.83 4.65 4.21
N GLY A 181 -3.51 4.87 3.08
CA GLY A 181 -4.82 5.53 3.03
C GLY A 181 -6.00 4.64 3.41
N LYS A 182 -5.82 3.30 3.52
CA LYS A 182 -6.90 2.37 3.88
C LYS A 182 -7.23 2.46 5.37
N ASP A 183 -8.51 2.54 5.72
CA ASP A 183 -8.98 2.61 7.12
C ASP A 183 -8.47 1.45 7.97
N GLY A 184 -8.50 0.22 7.44
CA GLY A 184 -8.00 -0.96 8.15
C GLY A 184 -6.51 -0.89 8.46
N VAL A 185 -5.70 -0.27 7.59
CA VAL A 185 -4.26 -0.07 7.84
C VAL A 185 -4.04 0.98 8.93
N GLN A 186 -4.77 2.09 8.90
CA GLN A 186 -4.72 3.11 9.95
C GLN A 186 -5.21 2.56 11.30
N ASN A 187 -6.23 1.70 11.25
CA ASN A 187 -6.76 1.04 12.45
C ASN A 187 -5.74 0.15 13.16
N LEU A 188 -4.70 -0.35 12.46
CA LEU A 188 -3.60 -1.08 13.12
C LEU A 188 -2.90 -0.23 14.18
N LEU A 189 -2.72 1.07 13.93
CA LEU A 189 -2.13 1.99 14.89
C LEU A 189 -3.06 2.24 16.08
N ALA A 190 -4.37 2.42 15.81
CA ALA A 190 -5.37 2.57 16.85
C ALA A 190 -5.46 1.29 17.72
N LEU A 191 -5.50 0.10 17.09
CA LEU A 191 -5.53 -1.18 17.78
C LEU A 191 -4.33 -1.33 18.73
N ARG A 192 -3.13 -1.04 18.26
CA ARG A 192 -1.90 -1.17 19.05
C ARG A 192 -1.80 -0.13 20.15
N PHE A 193 -2.02 1.14 19.83
CA PHE A 193 -1.61 2.26 20.70
C PHE A 193 -2.76 2.88 21.51
N SER A 194 -4.00 2.45 21.28
CA SER A 194 -5.15 2.88 22.08
C SER A 194 -5.70 1.79 23.03
N ASN A 195 -5.07 0.61 23.03
CA ASN A 195 -5.50 -0.51 23.88
C ASN A 195 -4.34 -1.01 24.75
N THR A 196 -4.45 -0.85 26.05
CA THR A 196 -3.39 -1.09 27.05
C THR A 196 -2.80 -2.50 27.01
N PHE A 197 -3.58 -3.52 26.67
CA PHE A 197 -3.14 -4.92 26.75
C PHE A 197 -2.34 -5.39 25.53
N PHE A 198 -2.39 -4.69 24.38
CA PHE A 198 -1.65 -5.13 23.20
C PHE A 198 -0.15 -4.85 23.32
N GLU A 199 0.24 -3.63 23.65
CA GLU A 199 1.64 -3.22 23.60
C GLU A 199 2.58 -4.03 24.50
N PRO A 200 2.22 -4.42 25.75
CA PRO A 200 3.04 -5.31 26.57
C PRO A 200 3.30 -6.68 25.94
N LEU A 201 2.39 -7.15 25.09
CA LEU A 201 2.50 -8.44 24.40
C LEU A 201 3.17 -8.33 23.02
N TRP A 202 3.44 -7.10 22.54
CA TRP A 202 3.88 -6.84 21.17
C TRP A 202 5.40 -6.86 21.01
N ASN A 203 6.00 -8.01 21.35
CA ASN A 203 7.46 -8.19 21.35
C ASN A 203 7.86 -9.66 21.25
N SER A 204 9.16 -9.92 21.11
CA SER A 204 9.75 -11.27 20.98
C SER A 204 9.55 -12.20 22.18
N GLN A 205 9.17 -11.68 23.35
CA GLN A 205 8.87 -12.53 24.52
C GLN A 205 7.52 -13.24 24.37
N HIS A 206 6.57 -12.62 23.67
CA HIS A 206 5.20 -13.11 23.53
C HIS A 206 4.83 -13.53 22.11
N ILE A 207 5.39 -12.90 21.08
CA ILE A 207 5.11 -13.22 19.69
C ILE A 207 6.11 -14.26 19.18
N GLU A 208 5.59 -15.32 18.56
CA GLU A 208 6.36 -16.40 17.97
C GLU A 208 6.74 -16.10 16.52
N GLN A 209 5.78 -15.58 15.74
CA GLN A 209 5.95 -15.21 14.34
C GLN A 209 4.92 -14.19 13.89
N VAL A 210 5.23 -13.50 12.82
CA VAL A 210 4.31 -12.61 12.09
C VAL A 210 4.27 -13.04 10.63
N GLN A 211 3.08 -13.06 10.01
CA GLN A 211 2.93 -13.27 8.57
C GLN A 211 2.19 -12.09 7.97
N ILE A 212 2.67 -11.59 6.84
CA ILE A 212 2.00 -10.55 6.05
C ILE A 212 1.80 -11.12 4.65
N THR A 213 0.53 -11.36 4.29
CA THR A 213 0.15 -11.91 2.99
C THR A 213 -0.64 -10.85 2.20
N VAL A 214 -0.20 -10.59 0.97
CA VAL A 214 -0.95 -9.79 0.00
C VAL A 214 -1.14 -10.64 -1.27
N ALA A 215 -2.32 -11.21 -1.43
CA ALA A 215 -2.64 -12.16 -2.49
C ALA A 215 -3.63 -11.57 -3.48
N GLU A 216 -3.39 -11.76 -4.77
CA GLU A 216 -4.23 -11.34 -5.88
C GLU A 216 -4.66 -12.54 -6.71
N THR A 217 -5.95 -12.57 -7.13
CA THR A 217 -6.49 -13.61 -8.04
C THR A 217 -6.31 -13.25 -9.51
N VAL A 218 -6.07 -11.96 -9.80
CA VAL A 218 -5.88 -11.43 -11.16
C VAL A 218 -4.49 -11.75 -11.72
N GLY A 219 -4.39 -11.80 -13.05
CA GLY A 219 -3.13 -11.94 -13.80
C GLY A 219 -2.56 -10.58 -14.25
N LEU A 220 -2.08 -10.54 -15.51
CA LEU A 220 -1.48 -9.32 -16.08
C LEU A 220 -2.52 -8.30 -16.54
N GLU A 221 -3.67 -8.77 -16.99
CA GLU A 221 -4.71 -7.92 -17.62
C GLU A 221 -4.08 -7.02 -18.70
N ASP A 222 -4.46 -5.74 -18.75
CA ASP A 222 -3.98 -4.77 -19.75
C ASP A 222 -2.61 -4.16 -19.41
N ARG A 223 -1.91 -4.66 -18.35
CA ARG A 223 -0.67 -4.09 -17.83
C ARG A 223 0.56 -4.98 -17.99
N ALA A 224 0.55 -5.88 -18.98
CA ALA A 224 1.60 -6.88 -19.19
C ALA A 224 3.02 -6.26 -19.26
N GLY A 225 3.23 -5.25 -20.09
CA GLY A 225 4.54 -4.62 -20.26
C GLY A 225 5.07 -3.96 -18.98
N TYR A 226 4.20 -3.25 -18.25
CA TYR A 226 4.58 -2.64 -16.97
C TYR A 226 4.97 -3.71 -15.94
N TYR A 227 4.12 -4.73 -15.80
CA TYR A 227 4.35 -5.75 -14.78
C TYR A 227 5.60 -6.59 -15.05
N ASP A 228 5.91 -6.84 -16.31
CA ASP A 228 7.11 -7.59 -16.71
C ASP A 228 8.41 -6.86 -16.36
N GLU A 229 8.39 -5.53 -16.36
CA GLU A 229 9.51 -4.71 -15.92
C GLU A 229 9.69 -4.70 -14.39
N TYR A 230 8.58 -4.72 -13.62
CA TYR A 230 8.62 -4.52 -12.17
C TYR A 230 8.60 -5.82 -11.36
N GLY A 231 7.75 -6.79 -11.68
CA GLY A 231 7.54 -8.00 -10.92
C GLY A 231 6.91 -7.78 -9.53
N ALA A 232 6.67 -8.88 -8.83
CA ALA A 232 6.00 -8.86 -7.52
C ALA A 232 6.84 -8.21 -6.41
N MET A 233 8.17 -8.32 -6.49
CA MET A 233 9.07 -7.73 -5.49
C MET A 233 9.00 -6.21 -5.50
N ARG A 234 9.13 -5.59 -6.67
CA ARG A 234 9.11 -4.14 -6.82
C ARG A 234 7.70 -3.56 -6.71
N ASP A 235 6.69 -4.27 -7.28
CA ASP A 235 5.32 -3.76 -7.28
C ASP A 235 4.64 -3.85 -5.92
N MET A 236 5.02 -4.83 -5.08
CA MET A 236 4.32 -5.13 -3.83
C MET A 236 5.21 -5.16 -2.58
N ILE A 237 6.37 -5.82 -2.63
CA ILE A 237 7.21 -5.98 -1.42
C ILE A 237 7.85 -4.65 -1.05
N GLN A 238 8.53 -4.00 -1.99
CA GLN A 238 9.32 -2.78 -1.77
C GLN A 238 8.50 -1.63 -1.17
N ASN A 239 7.22 -1.64 -1.37
CA ASN A 239 6.29 -0.61 -0.93
C ASN A 239 5.27 -1.17 0.08
N HIS A 240 4.11 -1.60 -0.36
CA HIS A 240 2.95 -1.94 0.47
C HIS A 240 3.26 -2.94 1.59
N VAL A 241 3.97 -4.05 1.28
CA VAL A 241 4.26 -5.09 2.27
C VAL A 241 5.26 -4.59 3.31
N LEU A 242 6.29 -3.84 2.90
CA LEU A 242 7.24 -3.23 3.83
C LEU A 242 6.58 -2.11 4.67
N GLN A 243 5.63 -1.34 4.13
CA GLN A 243 4.86 -0.38 4.92
C GLN A 243 3.99 -1.09 5.98
N LEU A 244 3.31 -2.19 5.62
CA LEU A 244 2.56 -3.01 6.58
C LEU A 244 3.48 -3.60 7.66
N LEU A 245 4.66 -4.07 7.29
CA LEU A 245 5.68 -4.55 8.21
C LEU A 245 6.12 -3.44 9.17
N CYS A 246 6.40 -2.24 8.66
CA CYS A 246 6.78 -1.09 9.49
C CYS A 246 5.69 -0.75 10.51
N LEU A 247 4.43 -0.62 10.10
CA LEU A 247 3.33 -0.30 11.00
C LEU A 247 3.08 -1.41 12.04
N THR A 248 3.34 -2.67 11.66
CA THR A 248 3.25 -3.81 12.57
C THR A 248 4.40 -3.81 13.58
N ALA A 249 5.61 -3.44 13.17
CA ALA A 249 6.82 -3.65 13.96
C ALA A 249 7.35 -2.40 14.67
N MET A 250 6.90 -1.19 14.31
CA MET A 250 7.43 0.06 14.85
C MET A 250 7.16 0.23 16.35
N GLU A 251 7.98 1.04 17.02
CA GLU A 251 7.73 1.49 18.38
C GLU A 251 6.55 2.47 18.42
N PRO A 252 5.88 2.65 19.57
CA PRO A 252 4.88 3.69 19.74
C PRO A 252 5.50 5.08 19.46
N PRO A 253 4.98 5.84 18.47
CA PRO A 253 5.49 7.19 18.24
C PRO A 253 5.11 8.10 19.40
N ALA A 254 5.97 9.08 19.72
CA ALA A 254 5.71 10.02 20.81
C ALA A 254 4.44 10.86 20.57
N ARG A 255 4.07 11.07 19.31
CA ARG A 255 2.88 11.79 18.84
C ARG A 255 2.44 11.25 17.49
N PHE A 256 1.16 11.41 17.17
CA PHE A 256 0.64 11.08 15.84
C PHE A 256 0.88 12.28 14.89
N ASP A 257 2.13 12.46 14.48
CA ASP A 257 2.54 13.49 13.53
C ASP A 257 3.49 12.90 12.45
N PRO A 258 3.67 13.60 11.31
CA PRO A 258 4.48 13.08 10.21
C PRO A 258 5.91 12.68 10.60
N THR A 259 6.57 13.45 11.45
CA THR A 259 7.96 13.20 11.82
C THR A 259 8.08 12.01 12.76
N ALA A 260 7.25 11.95 13.79
CA ALA A 260 7.29 10.88 14.80
C ALA A 260 6.96 9.52 14.17
N VAL A 261 5.88 9.42 13.37
CA VAL A 261 5.45 8.17 12.72
C VAL A 261 6.51 7.67 11.72
N ARG A 262 6.98 8.56 10.83
CA ARG A 262 7.99 8.21 9.81
C ARG A 262 9.33 7.80 10.43
N ASN A 263 9.76 8.43 11.52
CA ASN A 263 10.96 8.04 12.23
C ASN A 263 10.88 6.61 12.80
N GLU A 264 9.73 6.23 13.36
CA GLU A 264 9.57 4.87 13.87
C GLU A 264 9.53 3.83 12.74
N LYS A 265 8.90 4.14 11.60
CA LYS A 265 8.95 3.28 10.41
C LYS A 265 10.37 3.11 9.88
N LEU A 266 11.12 4.21 9.76
CA LEU A 266 12.52 4.17 9.30
C LEU A 266 13.42 3.33 10.22
N LYS A 267 13.23 3.38 11.54
CA LYS A 267 13.97 2.51 12.47
C LYS A 267 13.75 1.03 12.17
N VAL A 268 12.52 0.64 11.81
CA VAL A 268 12.23 -0.75 11.42
C VAL A 268 12.98 -1.12 10.14
N LEU A 269 12.90 -0.29 9.10
CA LEU A 269 13.59 -0.54 7.82
C LEU A 269 15.10 -0.68 8.00
N ASN A 270 15.72 0.22 8.77
CA ASN A 270 17.16 0.19 9.08
C ASN A 270 17.57 -0.98 9.98
N SER A 271 16.61 -1.62 10.66
CA SER A 271 16.84 -2.81 11.49
C SER A 271 16.57 -4.12 10.74
N LEU A 272 16.09 -4.07 9.49
CA LEU A 272 15.92 -5.26 8.68
C LEU A 272 17.27 -5.91 8.38
N ARG A 273 17.42 -7.18 8.78
CA ARG A 273 18.61 -7.95 8.44
C ARG A 273 18.68 -8.12 6.92
N PRO A 274 19.80 -7.77 6.28
CA PRO A 274 19.97 -8.00 4.85
C PRO A 274 19.81 -9.48 4.49
N ILE A 275 19.02 -9.77 3.46
CA ILE A 275 18.94 -11.10 2.84
C ILE A 275 19.88 -11.06 1.64
N ALA A 276 21.12 -11.52 1.81
CA ALA A 276 22.16 -11.40 0.82
C ALA A 276 23.04 -12.69 0.75
N GLY A 277 23.82 -12.81 -0.30
CA GLY A 277 24.70 -13.95 -0.51
C GLY A 277 23.97 -15.29 -0.42
N LYS A 278 24.50 -16.25 0.35
CA LYS A 278 23.90 -17.59 0.51
C LYS A 278 22.57 -17.59 1.26
N ASP A 279 22.30 -16.57 2.08
CA ASP A 279 21.05 -16.48 2.83
C ASP A 279 19.84 -16.30 1.90
N THR A 280 20.03 -15.77 0.70
CA THR A 280 18.97 -15.64 -0.30
C THR A 280 18.33 -16.97 -0.69
N GLU A 281 19.08 -18.07 -0.74
CA GLU A 281 18.53 -19.40 -1.06
C GLU A 281 17.60 -19.93 0.03
N SER A 282 17.85 -19.57 1.28
CA SER A 282 17.13 -20.10 2.44
C SER A 282 16.04 -19.16 2.97
N LEU A 283 16.13 -17.85 2.67
CA LEU A 283 15.27 -16.81 3.20
C LEU A 283 14.36 -16.14 2.15
N SER A 284 14.53 -16.49 0.87
CA SER A 284 13.70 -15.91 -0.20
C SER A 284 13.29 -16.96 -1.24
N VAL A 285 12.13 -16.73 -1.84
CA VAL A 285 11.57 -17.57 -2.92
C VAL A 285 10.92 -16.65 -3.93
N GLY A 286 11.39 -16.69 -5.18
CA GLY A 286 10.70 -16.15 -6.35
C GLY A 286 9.84 -17.22 -7.01
N GLY A 287 8.66 -16.86 -7.51
CA GLY A 287 7.77 -17.73 -8.25
C GLY A 287 7.19 -17.06 -9.49
N GLN A 288 6.78 -17.87 -10.48
CA GLN A 288 6.07 -17.40 -11.66
C GLN A 288 4.90 -18.34 -11.94
N TYR A 289 3.66 -17.79 -12.07
CA TYR A 289 2.51 -18.65 -12.29
C TYR A 289 2.51 -19.29 -13.67
N ASP A 290 2.10 -20.52 -13.71
CA ASP A 290 1.81 -21.32 -14.90
C ASP A 290 0.30 -21.49 -15.06
N ALA A 291 -0.15 -22.05 -16.17
CA ALA A 291 -1.57 -22.33 -16.39
C ALA A 291 -2.18 -23.12 -15.21
N GLY A 292 -3.43 -22.85 -14.89
CA GLY A 292 -4.13 -23.49 -13.79
C GLY A 292 -5.62 -23.17 -13.78
N ALA A 293 -6.24 -23.16 -12.62
CA ALA A 293 -7.66 -22.83 -12.48
C ALA A 293 -7.94 -21.99 -11.23
N ILE A 294 -8.82 -21.00 -11.36
CA ILE A 294 -9.32 -20.17 -10.26
C ILE A 294 -10.86 -20.25 -10.30
N ASP A 295 -11.48 -20.55 -9.17
CA ASP A 295 -12.94 -20.71 -9.05
C ASP A 295 -13.53 -21.66 -10.11
N GLY A 296 -12.80 -22.76 -10.42
CA GLY A 296 -13.21 -23.75 -11.39
C GLY A 296 -13.04 -23.34 -12.87
N LYS A 297 -12.50 -22.16 -13.16
CA LYS A 297 -12.24 -21.66 -14.52
C LYS A 297 -10.77 -21.77 -14.85
N ALA A 298 -10.46 -22.35 -16.00
CA ALA A 298 -9.09 -22.40 -16.51
C ALA A 298 -8.55 -20.98 -16.77
N VAL A 299 -7.31 -20.75 -16.38
CA VAL A 299 -6.59 -19.48 -16.59
C VAL A 299 -5.22 -19.75 -17.21
N PRO A 300 -4.74 -18.87 -18.11
CA PRO A 300 -3.45 -19.03 -18.76
C PRO A 300 -2.28 -18.83 -17.79
N GLY A 301 -1.09 -19.30 -18.19
CA GLY A 301 0.14 -19.01 -17.50
C GLY A 301 0.68 -17.61 -17.81
N TYR A 302 1.65 -17.17 -17.02
CA TYR A 302 2.26 -15.84 -17.17
C TYR A 302 2.85 -15.60 -18.57
N LEU A 303 3.60 -16.56 -19.08
CA LEU A 303 4.23 -16.45 -20.39
C LEU A 303 3.22 -16.48 -21.54
N ASP A 304 2.07 -17.13 -21.35
CA ASP A 304 0.97 -17.13 -22.31
C ASP A 304 0.28 -15.76 -22.34
N GLU A 305 0.01 -15.15 -21.16
CA GLU A 305 -0.56 -13.80 -21.05
C GLU A 305 0.41 -12.73 -21.60
N LEU A 306 1.72 -12.89 -21.34
CA LEU A 306 2.75 -11.97 -21.82
C LEU A 306 2.99 -12.08 -23.33
N GLY A 307 2.78 -13.28 -23.89
CA GLY A 307 3.09 -13.57 -25.30
C GLY A 307 4.60 -13.67 -25.59
N GLY A 308 5.42 -13.97 -24.58
CA GLY A 308 6.88 -13.96 -24.69
C GLY A 308 7.59 -14.76 -23.61
N LYS A 309 8.93 -14.65 -23.59
CA LYS A 309 9.78 -15.23 -22.54
C LYS A 309 10.09 -14.16 -21.51
N SER A 310 10.06 -14.53 -20.23
CA SER A 310 10.45 -13.67 -19.13
C SER A 310 10.81 -14.48 -17.90
N ASP A 311 11.77 -13.98 -17.14
CA ASP A 311 12.15 -14.50 -15.82
C ASP A 311 11.62 -13.58 -14.69
N THR A 312 10.65 -12.72 -14.95
CA THR A 312 10.04 -11.86 -13.95
C THR A 312 9.21 -12.68 -12.98
N GLU A 313 9.42 -12.46 -11.71
CA GLU A 313 8.68 -13.11 -10.64
C GLU A 313 7.27 -12.49 -10.48
N THR A 314 6.26 -13.36 -10.42
CA THR A 314 4.87 -13.00 -10.14
C THR A 314 4.43 -13.38 -8.72
N PHE A 315 5.34 -13.96 -7.97
CA PHE A 315 5.18 -14.38 -6.58
C PHE A 315 6.50 -14.21 -5.84
N VAL A 316 6.41 -13.72 -4.63
CA VAL A 316 7.56 -13.63 -3.71
C VAL A 316 7.14 -14.11 -2.34
N ALA A 317 7.99 -14.92 -1.71
CA ALA A 317 7.92 -15.22 -0.28
C ALA A 317 9.29 -14.98 0.37
N LEU A 318 9.30 -14.28 1.50
CA LEU A 318 10.50 -13.90 2.23
C LEU A 318 10.35 -14.26 3.71
N ARG A 319 11.48 -14.64 4.34
CA ARG A 319 11.60 -14.70 5.79
C ARG A 319 12.52 -13.59 6.26
N ALA A 320 11.93 -12.47 6.67
CA ALA A 320 12.64 -11.31 7.17
C ALA A 320 12.89 -11.40 8.67
N HIS A 321 13.95 -10.75 9.12
CA HIS A 321 14.29 -10.57 10.55
C HIS A 321 14.55 -9.09 10.83
N ILE A 322 14.09 -8.64 12.01
CA ILE A 322 14.30 -7.28 12.49
C ILE A 322 15.26 -7.36 13.66
N ASP A 323 16.48 -6.84 13.47
CA ASP A 323 17.58 -6.90 14.43
C ASP A 323 17.50 -5.72 15.41
N ASN A 324 16.49 -5.76 16.28
CA ASN A 324 16.32 -4.86 17.41
C ASN A 324 15.85 -5.61 18.67
N TRP A 325 15.82 -4.94 19.79
CA TRP A 325 15.47 -5.57 21.08
C TRP A 325 14.02 -6.08 21.12
N ARG A 326 13.12 -5.40 20.42
CA ARG A 326 11.71 -5.81 20.40
C ARG A 326 11.50 -7.11 19.64
N TRP A 327 12.19 -7.30 18.51
CA TRP A 327 11.88 -8.33 17.53
C TRP A 327 12.96 -9.40 17.34
N SER A 328 14.10 -9.27 18.03
CA SER A 328 15.19 -10.25 17.87
C SER A 328 14.70 -11.68 18.06
N GLY A 329 14.94 -12.52 17.03
CA GLY A 329 14.52 -13.93 17.00
C GLY A 329 13.10 -14.20 16.49
N VAL A 330 12.28 -13.20 16.23
CA VAL A 330 10.95 -13.36 15.65
C VAL A 330 11.04 -13.31 14.12
N PRO A 331 10.64 -14.37 13.38
CA PRO A 331 10.56 -14.32 11.93
C PRO A 331 9.32 -13.56 11.47
N PHE A 332 9.51 -12.71 10.47
CA PHE A 332 8.45 -12.07 9.71
C PHE A 332 8.38 -12.74 8.34
N TYR A 333 7.30 -13.46 8.07
CA TYR A 333 7.06 -14.10 6.79
C TYR A 333 6.23 -13.17 5.92
N LEU A 334 6.80 -12.75 4.78
CA LEU A 334 6.17 -11.85 3.82
C LEU A 334 5.83 -12.66 2.57
N ARG A 335 4.59 -12.53 2.07
CA ARG A 335 4.15 -13.25 0.88
C ARG A 335 3.25 -12.36 0.02
N THR A 336 3.56 -12.31 -1.27
CA THR A 336 2.69 -11.69 -2.28
C THR A 336 2.73 -12.48 -3.58
N GLY A 337 1.69 -12.36 -4.39
CA GLY A 337 1.67 -12.97 -5.72
C GLY A 337 0.35 -12.78 -6.46
N LYS A 338 0.43 -13.02 -7.77
CA LYS A 338 -0.70 -13.04 -8.70
C LYS A 338 -1.22 -14.45 -8.93
N ARG A 339 -2.46 -14.58 -9.42
CA ARG A 339 -3.12 -15.87 -9.67
C ARG A 339 -3.11 -16.79 -8.45
N LEU A 340 -3.14 -16.23 -7.25
CA LEU A 340 -3.30 -16.96 -5.99
C LEU A 340 -4.78 -17.38 -5.80
N PRO A 341 -5.09 -18.35 -4.93
CA PRO A 341 -6.43 -18.97 -4.86
C PRO A 341 -7.52 -18.01 -4.37
N LYS A 342 -7.18 -16.95 -3.68
CA LYS A 342 -8.14 -15.92 -3.23
C LYS A 342 -7.46 -14.55 -3.10
N ARG A 343 -8.25 -13.49 -3.26
CA ARG A 343 -7.82 -12.13 -2.93
C ARG A 343 -7.75 -11.98 -1.42
N LEU A 344 -6.59 -11.61 -0.89
CA LEU A 344 -6.37 -11.50 0.56
C LEU A 344 -5.28 -10.49 0.88
N THR A 345 -5.55 -9.57 1.80
CA THR A 345 -4.52 -8.81 2.50
C THR A 345 -4.70 -9.05 4.00
N GLU A 346 -3.75 -9.73 4.63
CA GLU A 346 -3.88 -10.18 6.02
C GLU A 346 -2.55 -10.07 6.76
N ILE A 347 -2.59 -9.60 8.01
CA ILE A 347 -1.50 -9.69 8.97
C ILE A 347 -1.92 -10.73 10.00
N TYR A 348 -1.14 -11.81 10.12
CA TYR A 348 -1.33 -12.88 11.08
C TYR A 348 -0.21 -12.84 12.12
N ILE A 349 -0.57 -12.72 13.38
CA ILE A 349 0.36 -12.67 14.51
C ILE A 349 0.08 -13.86 15.40
N ARG A 350 1.05 -14.78 15.48
CA ARG A 350 0.97 -15.95 16.34
C ARG A 350 1.75 -15.70 17.62
N PHE A 351 1.09 -15.85 18.74
CA PHE A 351 1.72 -15.77 20.04
C PHE A 351 2.45 -17.07 20.40
N ARG A 352 3.40 -16.98 21.30
CA ARG A 352 4.09 -18.17 21.81
C ARG A 352 3.12 -19.11 22.53
N PRO A 353 3.35 -20.44 22.46
CA PRO A 353 2.53 -21.39 23.20
C PRO A 353 2.66 -21.16 24.71
N VAL A 354 1.64 -21.58 25.46
CA VAL A 354 1.70 -21.56 26.93
C VAL A 354 2.90 -22.39 27.41
N PRO A 355 3.72 -21.86 28.32
CA PRO A 355 4.95 -22.56 28.76
C PRO A 355 4.64 -23.86 29.51
N HIS A 356 3.50 -23.90 30.20
CA HIS A 356 3.04 -25.07 30.96
C HIS A 356 1.52 -25.16 30.88
N SER A 357 0.99 -26.37 30.67
CA SER A 357 -0.45 -26.64 30.73
C SER A 357 -0.81 -27.39 32.00
N ILE A 358 -1.80 -26.87 32.72
CA ILE A 358 -2.42 -27.56 33.84
C ILE A 358 -3.42 -28.63 33.39
N PHE A 359 -3.78 -28.67 32.11
CA PHE A 359 -4.70 -29.64 31.51
C PHE A 359 -3.90 -30.81 30.92
N HIS A 360 -3.57 -31.78 31.78
CA HIS A 360 -2.58 -32.84 31.50
C HIS A 360 -2.88 -33.73 30.26
N ARG A 361 -4.16 -33.94 29.92
CA ARG A 361 -4.56 -34.82 28.84
C ARG A 361 -4.57 -34.16 27.44
N ASP A 362 -4.75 -32.85 27.39
CA ASP A 362 -4.97 -32.09 26.14
C ASP A 362 -3.79 -31.22 25.74
N ARG A 363 -2.57 -31.48 26.20
CA ARG A 363 -1.40 -30.66 25.87
C ARG A 363 -1.16 -30.54 24.34
N ALA A 364 -1.48 -31.59 23.57
CA ALA A 364 -1.34 -31.62 22.13
C ALA A 364 -2.46 -30.83 21.43
N SER A 365 -3.59 -30.58 22.07
CA SER A 365 -4.74 -29.86 21.52
C SER A 365 -4.68 -28.34 21.76
N ILE A 366 -3.81 -27.87 22.68
CA ILE A 366 -3.67 -26.44 22.97
C ILE A 366 -2.95 -25.76 21.82
N LYS A 367 -3.70 -24.97 21.07
CA LYS A 367 -3.17 -24.13 20.00
C LYS A 367 -2.69 -22.79 20.55
N PRO A 368 -1.55 -22.25 20.08
CA PRO A 368 -1.15 -20.90 20.42
C PRO A 368 -2.23 -19.88 20.05
N ASN A 369 -2.34 -18.83 20.85
CA ASN A 369 -3.24 -17.72 20.52
C ASN A 369 -2.77 -17.03 19.24
N ALA A 370 -3.70 -16.42 18.54
CA ALA A 370 -3.38 -15.68 17.31
C ALA A 370 -4.28 -14.45 17.15
N LEU A 371 -3.69 -13.36 16.71
CA LEU A 371 -4.40 -12.18 16.25
C LEU A 371 -4.34 -12.14 14.71
N ILE A 372 -5.49 -11.97 14.10
CA ILE A 372 -5.66 -11.91 12.64
C ILE A 372 -6.23 -10.55 12.30
N ILE A 373 -5.53 -9.79 11.48
CA ILE A 373 -5.95 -8.49 10.99
C ILE A 373 -6.11 -8.60 9.48
N ARG A 374 -7.34 -8.76 9.01
CA ARG A 374 -7.66 -8.80 7.59
C ARG A 374 -8.01 -7.40 7.11
N LEU A 375 -7.36 -6.99 6.04
CA LEU A 375 -7.51 -5.67 5.41
C LEU A 375 -8.30 -5.75 4.10
N GLN A 376 -8.31 -6.94 3.45
CA GLN A 376 -9.05 -7.22 2.22
C GLN A 376 -9.37 -8.73 2.14
N PRO A 377 -10.52 -9.14 1.49
CA PRO A 377 -11.51 -8.28 0.81
C PRO A 377 -12.36 -7.46 1.78
N GLU A 378 -12.62 -7.96 2.98
CA GLU A 378 -13.36 -7.30 4.05
C GLU A 378 -12.46 -7.08 5.26
N GLU A 379 -12.59 -5.90 5.87
CA GLU A 379 -11.85 -5.59 7.08
C GLU A 379 -12.40 -6.40 8.25
N HIS A 380 -11.51 -7.14 8.91
CA HIS A 380 -11.89 -8.02 9.99
C HIS A 380 -10.72 -8.22 10.95
N ILE A 381 -10.99 -8.14 12.25
CA ILE A 381 -10.00 -8.41 13.29
C ILE A 381 -10.52 -9.54 14.16
N SER A 382 -9.75 -10.62 14.26
CA SER A 382 -10.09 -11.79 15.05
C SER A 382 -9.00 -12.15 16.04
N LEU A 383 -9.40 -12.52 17.24
CA LEU A 383 -8.51 -13.05 18.28
C LEU A 383 -8.87 -14.51 18.57
N CYS A 384 -7.99 -15.45 18.23
CA CYS A 384 -8.17 -16.88 18.50
C CYS A 384 -7.69 -17.22 19.91
N LEU A 385 -8.58 -17.72 20.75
CA LEU A 385 -8.32 -18.09 22.15
C LEU A 385 -8.75 -19.52 22.44
N MET A 386 -8.09 -20.17 23.42
CA MET A 386 -8.53 -21.48 23.91
C MET A 386 -9.62 -21.33 24.96
N ASN A 387 -10.68 -22.12 24.83
CA ASN A 387 -11.80 -22.15 25.77
C ASN A 387 -12.13 -23.58 26.15
N LYS A 388 -12.68 -23.74 27.35
CA LYS A 388 -13.27 -25.03 27.79
C LYS A 388 -14.54 -25.28 26.95
N GLN A 389 -14.64 -26.51 26.41
CA GLN A 389 -15.90 -26.95 25.79
C GLN A 389 -17.01 -27.05 26.87
N PRO A 390 -18.25 -26.63 26.58
CA PRO A 390 -19.38 -26.87 27.45
C PRO A 390 -19.63 -28.37 27.60
N GLY A 391 -20.03 -28.78 28.77
CA GLY A 391 -20.39 -30.18 29.07
C GLY A 391 -19.73 -30.73 30.33
N LEU A 392 -20.10 -31.97 30.64
CA LEU A 392 -19.57 -32.77 31.74
C LEU A 392 -18.89 -34.01 31.14
N ASP A 393 -17.55 -34.00 31.16
CA ASP A 393 -16.75 -35.10 30.64
C ASP A 393 -16.13 -35.92 31.77
N ARG A 394 -16.24 -37.23 31.68
CA ARG A 394 -15.59 -38.16 32.63
C ARG A 394 -14.07 -38.12 32.52
N ASP A 395 -13.58 -37.73 31.35
CA ASP A 395 -12.16 -37.73 31.03
C ASP A 395 -11.45 -36.39 31.31
N GLY A 396 -12.17 -35.42 31.89
CA GLY A 396 -11.63 -34.12 32.31
C GLY A 396 -12.07 -32.95 31.43
N VAL A 397 -11.29 -31.90 31.43
CA VAL A 397 -11.59 -30.66 30.67
C VAL A 397 -11.11 -30.78 29.22
N HIS A 398 -12.04 -30.65 28.29
CA HIS A 398 -11.70 -30.53 26.87
C HIS A 398 -11.61 -29.07 26.44
N LEU A 399 -10.54 -28.73 25.71
CA LEU A 399 -10.27 -27.37 25.22
C LEU A 399 -10.47 -27.29 23.70
N SER A 400 -11.07 -26.19 23.25
CA SER A 400 -11.22 -25.88 21.85
C SER A 400 -10.86 -24.42 21.58
N PRO A 401 -10.28 -24.10 20.40
CA PRO A 401 -10.10 -22.72 19.97
C PRO A 401 -11.45 -22.08 19.68
N VAL A 402 -11.64 -20.85 20.16
CA VAL A 402 -12.78 -19.98 19.85
C VAL A 402 -12.25 -18.67 19.34
N THR A 403 -12.89 -18.14 18.30
CA THR A 403 -12.55 -16.84 17.71
C THR A 403 -13.44 -15.77 18.30
N LEU A 404 -12.85 -14.69 18.78
CA LEU A 404 -13.52 -13.44 19.11
C LEU A 404 -13.32 -12.49 17.93
N ASP A 405 -14.43 -12.06 17.36
CA ASP A 405 -14.43 -11.19 16.20
C ASP A 405 -14.76 -9.75 16.60
N LEU A 406 -13.91 -8.80 16.17
CA LEU A 406 -14.18 -7.38 16.22
C LEU A 406 -14.86 -7.00 14.91
N ASP A 407 -16.18 -7.02 14.91
CA ASP A 407 -16.98 -6.64 13.76
C ASP A 407 -17.11 -5.11 13.70
N ARG A 408 -16.18 -4.48 12.95
CA ARG A 408 -16.22 -3.03 12.70
C ARG A 408 -17.39 -2.63 11.81
N GLN A 409 -17.88 -3.53 10.96
CA GLN A 409 -18.98 -3.21 10.04
C GLN A 409 -20.26 -3.01 10.83
N SER A 410 -20.60 -3.93 11.74
CA SER A 410 -21.77 -3.76 12.58
C SER A 410 -21.63 -2.63 13.61
N ALA A 411 -20.41 -2.37 14.09
CA ALA A 411 -20.16 -1.29 15.03
C ALA A 411 -20.27 0.12 14.41
N PHE A 412 -20.10 0.24 13.08
CA PHE A 412 -20.08 1.50 12.32
C PHE A 412 -20.91 1.38 11.04
N GLU A 413 -22.11 0.76 11.12
CA GLU A 413 -22.98 0.50 9.98
C GLU A 413 -23.35 1.77 9.19
N ASP A 414 -23.52 2.89 9.89
CA ASP A 414 -23.91 4.17 9.30
C ASP A 414 -22.77 4.90 8.57
N LEU A 415 -21.53 4.40 8.66
CA LEU A 415 -20.38 5.07 8.05
C LEU A 415 -20.06 4.47 6.68
N ARG A 416 -20.03 5.34 5.68
CA ARG A 416 -19.63 4.97 4.32
C ARG A 416 -18.18 4.45 4.29
N ARG A 417 -17.95 3.36 3.57
CA ARG A 417 -16.59 2.90 3.26
C ARG A 417 -15.89 3.91 2.35
N ARG A 418 -14.69 4.29 2.74
CA ARG A 418 -13.91 5.28 2.01
C ARG A 418 -12.91 4.62 1.08
N LEU A 419 -12.67 5.26 -0.07
CA LEU A 419 -11.53 4.94 -0.92
C LEU A 419 -10.24 5.43 -0.26
N ALA A 420 -9.14 4.71 -0.45
CA ALA A 420 -7.85 5.07 0.14
C ALA A 420 -7.39 6.50 -0.26
N TYR A 421 -7.67 6.91 -1.49
CA TYR A 421 -7.30 8.24 -1.98
C TYR A 421 -8.13 9.36 -1.37
N GLU A 422 -9.34 9.10 -0.85
CA GLU A 422 -10.10 10.12 -0.10
C GLU A 422 -9.27 10.60 1.09
N ARG A 423 -8.76 9.66 1.89
CA ARG A 423 -7.93 10.02 3.04
C ARG A 423 -6.64 10.71 2.63
N LEU A 424 -5.96 10.20 1.61
CA LEU A 424 -4.70 10.78 1.14
C LEU A 424 -4.89 12.20 0.57
N TYR A 425 -5.97 12.44 -0.18
CA TYR A 425 -6.27 13.78 -0.65
C TYR A 425 -6.60 14.75 0.47
N LEU A 426 -7.44 14.33 1.42
CA LEU A 426 -7.77 15.17 2.57
C LEU A 426 -6.49 15.57 3.32
N ASP A 427 -5.63 14.60 3.64
CA ASP A 427 -4.36 14.87 4.32
C ASP A 427 -3.42 15.77 3.50
N ALA A 428 -3.29 15.54 2.20
CA ALA A 428 -2.42 16.36 1.34
C ALA A 428 -2.95 17.79 1.17
N ILE A 429 -4.28 17.96 1.01
CA ILE A 429 -4.95 19.26 0.95
C ILE A 429 -4.73 20.03 2.25
N GLU A 430 -4.82 19.38 3.40
CA GLU A 430 -4.60 19.98 4.71
C GLU A 430 -3.12 20.14 5.09
N GLY A 431 -2.21 19.54 4.31
CA GLY A 431 -0.77 19.59 4.59
C GLY A 431 -0.28 18.58 5.64
N ASN A 432 -1.06 17.52 5.90
CA ASN A 432 -0.69 16.45 6.82
C ASN A 432 0.07 15.35 6.09
N GLY A 433 1.37 15.23 6.32
CA GLY A 433 2.23 14.23 5.69
C GLY A 433 2.30 12.87 6.40
N THR A 434 1.47 12.59 7.42
CA THR A 434 1.61 11.41 8.30
C THR A 434 1.49 10.08 7.55
N LEU A 435 0.59 10.00 6.54
CA LEU A 435 0.33 8.79 5.76
C LEU A 435 1.15 8.70 4.45
N PHE A 436 2.15 9.57 4.29
CA PHE A 436 3.01 9.57 3.09
C PHE A 436 4.42 9.10 3.42
N VAL A 437 5.04 8.47 2.44
CA VAL A 437 6.37 7.87 2.61
C VAL A 437 7.47 8.92 2.45
N ARG A 438 8.42 8.94 3.37
CA ARG A 438 9.57 9.85 3.33
C ARG A 438 10.68 9.28 2.44
N ARG A 439 11.52 10.16 1.89
CA ARG A 439 12.64 9.80 1.01
C ARG A 439 13.50 8.66 1.58
N ASP A 440 13.93 8.81 2.82
CA ASP A 440 14.82 7.85 3.48
C ASP A 440 14.17 6.48 3.73
N GLU A 441 12.83 6.43 3.91
CA GLU A 441 12.09 5.17 3.99
C GLU A 441 12.11 4.44 2.63
N VAL A 442 11.89 5.19 1.52
CA VAL A 442 11.92 4.62 0.16
C VAL A 442 13.31 4.07 -0.16
N GLU A 443 14.36 4.84 0.14
CA GLU A 443 15.75 4.46 -0.12
C GLU A 443 16.19 3.26 0.74
N ALA A 444 15.82 3.23 2.04
CA ALA A 444 16.08 2.09 2.91
C ALA A 444 15.36 0.81 2.44
N ALA A 445 14.12 0.94 1.97
CA ALA A 445 13.36 -0.18 1.41
C ALA A 445 14.02 -0.73 0.14
N TRP A 446 14.46 0.14 -0.78
CA TRP A 446 15.20 -0.26 -1.97
C TRP A 446 16.54 -0.92 -1.64
N GLN A 447 17.30 -0.36 -0.70
CA GLN A 447 18.58 -0.96 -0.29
C GLN A 447 18.40 -2.41 0.18
N TRP A 448 17.33 -2.69 0.92
CA TRP A 448 17.05 -4.05 1.39
C TRP A 448 16.61 -4.98 0.26
N VAL A 449 15.76 -4.51 -0.66
CA VAL A 449 15.26 -5.28 -1.81
C VAL A 449 16.36 -5.56 -2.83
N ASP A 450 17.20 -4.57 -3.14
CA ASP A 450 18.30 -4.72 -4.10
C ASP A 450 19.31 -5.78 -3.64
N ALA A 451 19.55 -5.89 -2.34
CA ALA A 451 20.40 -6.95 -1.80
C ALA A 451 19.84 -8.37 -2.08
N ILE A 452 18.51 -8.52 -2.11
CA ILE A 452 17.86 -9.80 -2.46
C ILE A 452 18.03 -10.09 -3.95
N PHE A 453 17.80 -9.11 -4.82
CA PHE A 453 17.98 -9.27 -6.26
C PHE A 453 19.44 -9.60 -6.62
N GLU A 454 20.40 -8.92 -6.00
CA GLU A 454 21.82 -9.20 -6.22
C GLU A 454 22.17 -10.64 -5.75
N GLY A 455 21.59 -11.06 -4.63
CA GLY A 455 21.73 -12.44 -4.15
C GLY A 455 21.08 -13.46 -5.10
N TRP A 456 19.91 -13.19 -5.66
CA TRP A 456 19.29 -14.05 -6.67
C TRP A 456 20.17 -14.17 -7.91
N LYS A 457 20.65 -13.05 -8.42
CA LYS A 457 21.55 -13.00 -9.58
C LYS A 457 22.85 -13.78 -9.33
N THR A 458 23.51 -13.54 -8.21
CA THR A 458 24.79 -14.14 -7.85
C THR A 458 24.68 -15.67 -7.66
N ASN A 459 23.55 -16.13 -7.09
CA ASN A 459 23.31 -17.56 -6.83
C ASN A 459 22.57 -18.26 -7.99
N GLY A 460 22.27 -17.56 -9.08
CA GLY A 460 21.54 -18.13 -10.23
C GLY A 460 20.10 -18.56 -9.88
N ILE A 461 19.46 -17.88 -8.94
CA ILE A 461 18.08 -18.17 -8.51
C ILE A 461 17.12 -17.59 -9.54
N THR A 462 16.31 -18.47 -10.14
CA THR A 462 15.23 -18.09 -11.06
C THR A 462 13.87 -18.37 -10.43
N PRO A 463 12.81 -17.67 -10.87
CA PRO A 463 11.46 -17.90 -10.37
C PRO A 463 10.99 -19.34 -10.64
N ARG A 464 10.48 -19.99 -9.60
CA ARG A 464 9.95 -21.35 -9.69
C ARG A 464 8.52 -21.35 -10.19
N LYS A 465 8.16 -22.25 -11.09
CA LYS A 465 6.79 -22.35 -11.59
C LYS A 465 5.83 -22.82 -10.50
N TYR A 466 4.62 -22.25 -10.50
CA TYR A 466 3.50 -22.72 -9.68
C TYR A 466 2.19 -22.65 -10.47
N PRO A 467 1.29 -23.63 -10.33
CA PRO A 467 -0.03 -23.58 -10.99
C PRO A 467 -0.85 -22.41 -10.48
N ALA A 468 -1.48 -21.66 -11.38
CA ALA A 468 -2.47 -20.65 -10.99
C ALA A 468 -3.58 -21.26 -10.12
N GLY A 469 -4.06 -20.52 -9.12
CA GLY A 469 -5.02 -20.99 -8.13
C GLY A 469 -4.40 -21.73 -6.94
N THR A 470 -3.06 -21.80 -6.86
CA THR A 470 -2.34 -22.32 -5.69
C THR A 470 -1.64 -21.22 -4.90
N TRP A 471 -1.18 -21.53 -3.68
CA TRP A 471 -0.50 -20.57 -2.80
C TRP A 471 0.99 -20.34 -3.15
N GLY A 472 1.36 -20.48 -4.40
CA GLY A 472 2.73 -20.29 -4.87
C GLY A 472 3.51 -21.61 -4.97
N PRO A 473 4.82 -21.54 -5.23
CA PRO A 473 5.66 -22.72 -5.38
C PRO A 473 5.86 -23.44 -4.03
N SER A 474 6.05 -24.79 -4.08
CA SER A 474 6.27 -25.62 -2.89
C SER A 474 7.46 -25.16 -2.02
N SER A 475 8.46 -24.52 -2.62
CA SER A 475 9.56 -23.91 -1.88
C SER A 475 9.14 -22.83 -0.89
N ALA A 476 8.00 -22.15 -1.15
CA ALA A 476 7.44 -21.17 -0.22
C ALA A 476 6.88 -21.86 1.03
N VAL A 477 6.36 -23.07 0.93
CA VAL A 477 5.94 -23.89 2.08
C VAL A 477 7.16 -24.31 2.91
N VAL A 478 8.22 -24.75 2.24
CA VAL A 478 9.48 -25.15 2.90
C VAL A 478 10.10 -23.99 3.70
N LEU A 479 9.91 -22.73 3.24
CA LEU A 479 10.42 -21.52 3.91
C LEU A 479 9.91 -21.41 5.37
N THR A 480 8.68 -21.82 5.64
CA THR A 480 8.08 -21.81 6.98
C THR A 480 8.29 -23.13 7.71
N GLU A 481 8.10 -24.29 7.06
CA GLU A 481 8.10 -25.61 7.70
C GLU A 481 9.47 -26.03 8.26
N ARG A 482 10.58 -25.60 7.67
CA ARG A 482 11.93 -25.80 8.21
C ARG A 482 12.10 -25.28 9.65
N HIS A 483 11.22 -24.39 10.09
CA HIS A 483 11.25 -23.73 11.39
C HIS A 483 10.05 -24.12 12.27
N GLY A 484 9.30 -25.16 11.88
CA GLY A 484 8.12 -25.62 12.61
C GLY A 484 6.90 -24.68 12.49
N HIS A 485 6.91 -23.82 11.48
CA HIS A 485 5.79 -22.93 11.17
C HIS A 485 5.07 -23.38 9.90
N SER A 486 3.87 -22.86 9.67
CA SER A 486 3.13 -23.03 8.44
C SER A 486 2.47 -21.72 8.04
N TRP A 487 2.27 -21.52 6.73
CA TRP A 487 1.48 -20.40 6.26
C TRP A 487 0.04 -20.52 6.75
N ARG A 488 -0.53 -19.39 7.10
CA ARG A 488 -1.97 -19.30 7.26
C ARG A 488 -2.63 -19.21 5.88
N GLU A 489 -3.67 -20.01 5.66
CA GLU A 489 -4.45 -20.10 4.42
C GLU A 489 -5.95 -19.83 4.64
#